data_16426bb6cdbdb28a0a86051cf9a9f5ed
#
_entry.id   16426bb6cdbdb28a0a86051cf9a9f5ed
#
_cell.length_a   1.000
_cell.length_b   1.000
_cell.length_c   1.000
_cell.angle_alpha   90.00
_cell.angle_beta   90.00
_cell.angle_gamma   90.00
#
_symmetry.space_group_name_H-M   'P 1'
#
loop_
_entity.id
_entity.type
_entity.pdbx_description
1 polymer ?
#
loop_
_entity_poly.entity_id
_entity_poly.type
_entity_poly.pdbx_seq_one_letter_code
_entity_poly.pdbx_strand_id
1 'polypeptide(L)'
;MVSMLARVGSCSQSTLKESLSAQPNLDGRLTDCLTRLVVLGVLLRSSEGRFSIDWASGLSVGQILTDAKGRCVFRNEEGNEYPVSQRQARRVLPGDRVLCRLQQRGRSRSFAVAVVIVLAPAAALSLGHFEARPEGGVVTSNGHWQTEDVRILPGDTLGARTGRMVWVERLSHPFYENQVTGRIVKVIEDMGPVGRLIEGLIERHGLPIDAYELTPALLEAFDQKRLQPADPQRVDLTSLPFVTIDGENAKDFDDALYCRIDKDRFLLDVAIADVSFWVEAGDALDLDARTRGNSVYLADRVLPMLPERLSNDLCSLRPNEDRLAFICRMEINDQGEVVSSEFFEATICSVARLTYREVDLFLSGANESGACERRAVQENLRALESLSRSLLVRRHLRGSVDFEFPESKYRFDAQGWIDTCWTEPRGVSTHIVEEAMLAANVCAAEALAHRVGSAGMYRIHEPPDPEDIRGLRKVLGLFGVKL
;
A
#
# COMPACT_ATOMS: atom_id res chain seq x y z
N MET A 1 -3.30 -19.06 -21.70
CA MET A 1 -3.83 -19.06 -23.09
C MET A 1 -4.92 -18.00 -23.30
N VAL A 2 -6.13 -18.11 -22.75
CA VAL A 2 -7.21 -17.10 -22.98
C VAL A 2 -6.83 -15.72 -22.48
N SER A 3 -6.14 -15.60 -21.34
CA SER A 3 -5.56 -14.34 -20.85
C SER A 3 -4.60 -13.69 -21.86
N MET A 4 -3.78 -14.49 -22.52
CA MET A 4 -2.86 -14.00 -23.54
C MET A 4 -3.62 -13.49 -24.77
N LEU A 5 -4.61 -14.23 -25.24
CA LEU A 5 -5.47 -13.83 -26.35
C LEU A 5 -6.25 -12.53 -26.04
N ALA A 6 -6.68 -12.35 -24.79
CA ALA A 6 -7.32 -11.12 -24.35
C ALA A 6 -6.39 -9.90 -24.41
N ARG A 7 -5.07 -10.10 -24.26
CA ARG A 7 -4.07 -9.03 -24.34
C ARG A 7 -3.58 -8.75 -25.75
N VAL A 8 -3.34 -9.80 -26.54
CA VAL A 8 -2.64 -9.73 -27.83
C VAL A 8 -3.62 -9.64 -29.01
N GLY A 9 -4.92 -9.89 -28.76
CA GLY A 9 -5.99 -9.89 -29.78
C GLY A 9 -6.05 -11.18 -30.57
N SER A 10 -5.00 -11.59 -31.29
CA SER A 10 -4.96 -12.86 -32.02
C SER A 10 -3.56 -13.44 -32.11
N CYS A 11 -3.45 -14.78 -32.03
CA CYS A 11 -2.16 -15.44 -32.22
C CYS A 11 -2.29 -16.85 -32.81
N SER A 12 -1.16 -17.40 -33.30
CA SER A 12 -1.11 -18.75 -33.84
C SER A 12 -1.03 -19.80 -32.73
N GLN A 13 -1.30 -21.06 -33.05
CA GLN A 13 -1.13 -22.17 -32.10
C GLN A 13 0.34 -22.34 -31.70
N SER A 14 1.32 -22.08 -32.60
CA SER A 14 2.74 -22.12 -32.29
C SER A 14 3.13 -21.07 -31.24
N THR A 15 2.66 -19.82 -31.39
CA THR A 15 2.90 -18.75 -30.40
C THR A 15 2.28 -19.07 -29.03
N LEU A 16 1.07 -19.67 -29.02
CA LEU A 16 0.45 -20.14 -27.80
C LEU A 16 1.25 -21.27 -27.14
N LYS A 17 1.80 -22.16 -27.93
CA LYS A 17 2.65 -23.26 -27.45
C LYS A 17 3.95 -22.74 -26.85
N GLU A 18 4.63 -21.82 -27.49
CA GLU A 18 5.86 -21.20 -26.99
C GLU A 18 5.63 -20.50 -25.65
N SER A 19 4.53 -19.79 -25.50
CA SER A 19 4.18 -19.10 -24.25
C SER A 19 3.81 -20.03 -23.09
N LEU A 20 3.50 -21.31 -23.37
CA LEU A 20 3.07 -22.31 -22.41
C LEU A 20 4.12 -23.44 -22.22
N SER A 21 5.31 -23.30 -22.77
CA SER A 21 6.35 -24.33 -22.98
C SER A 21 6.87 -25.05 -21.73
N ALA A 22 6.41 -24.68 -20.54
CA ALA A 22 6.85 -25.30 -19.27
C ALA A 22 6.06 -26.59 -18.87
N GLN A 23 5.10 -27.07 -19.67
CA GLN A 23 4.26 -28.22 -19.27
C GLN A 23 4.49 -29.44 -20.17
N PRO A 24 4.71 -30.66 -19.60
CA PRO A 24 4.81 -31.90 -20.35
C PRO A 24 3.47 -32.27 -21.03
N ASN A 25 3.51 -32.87 -22.23
CA ASN A 25 2.36 -33.29 -23.03
C ASN A 25 1.41 -32.17 -23.50
N LEU A 26 1.96 -31.00 -23.82
CA LEU A 26 1.18 -29.80 -24.15
C LEU A 26 0.41 -29.91 -25.48
N ASP A 27 0.95 -30.55 -26.51
CA ASP A 27 0.44 -30.51 -27.90
C ASP A 27 -0.99 -31.05 -28.07
N GLY A 28 -1.27 -32.24 -27.59
CA GLY A 28 -2.60 -32.82 -27.68
C GLY A 28 -3.62 -32.05 -26.83
N ARG A 29 -3.24 -31.72 -25.62
CA ARG A 29 -4.10 -30.99 -24.68
C ARG A 29 -4.43 -29.57 -25.14
N LEU A 30 -3.47 -28.88 -25.77
CA LEU A 30 -3.67 -27.54 -26.31
C LEU A 30 -4.65 -27.57 -27.50
N THR A 31 -4.47 -28.51 -28.43
CA THR A 31 -5.34 -28.68 -29.58
C THR A 31 -6.78 -28.99 -29.17
N ASP A 32 -6.98 -29.91 -28.23
CA ASP A 32 -8.30 -30.24 -27.70
C ASP A 32 -8.95 -29.05 -27.01
N CYS A 33 -8.18 -28.31 -26.20
CA CYS A 33 -8.67 -27.13 -25.50
C CYS A 33 -9.10 -26.03 -26.49
N LEU A 34 -8.27 -25.73 -27.48
CA LEU A 34 -8.59 -24.76 -28.52
C LEU A 34 -9.85 -25.15 -29.32
N THR A 35 -9.95 -26.43 -29.68
CA THR A 35 -11.12 -26.96 -30.39
C THR A 35 -12.39 -26.81 -29.56
N ARG A 36 -12.35 -27.17 -28.29
CA ARG A 36 -13.47 -26.99 -27.36
C ARG A 36 -13.88 -25.53 -27.20
N LEU A 37 -12.93 -24.61 -27.08
CA LEU A 37 -13.22 -23.19 -26.94
C LEU A 37 -13.82 -22.58 -28.20
N VAL A 38 -13.46 -23.08 -29.38
CA VAL A 38 -14.10 -22.70 -30.65
C VAL A 38 -15.54 -23.25 -30.70
N VAL A 39 -15.76 -24.50 -30.37
CA VAL A 39 -17.11 -25.09 -30.29
C VAL A 39 -18.01 -24.38 -29.29
N LEU A 40 -17.46 -23.93 -28.17
CA LEU A 40 -18.21 -23.16 -27.16
C LEU A 40 -18.46 -21.69 -27.54
N GLY A 41 -18.01 -21.27 -28.73
CA GLY A 41 -18.13 -19.87 -29.19
C GLY A 41 -17.37 -18.87 -28.32
N VAL A 42 -16.25 -19.29 -27.78
CA VAL A 42 -15.33 -18.43 -27.00
C VAL A 42 -14.22 -17.92 -27.92
N LEU A 43 -13.76 -18.75 -28.83
CA LEU A 43 -12.71 -18.43 -29.79
C LEU A 43 -13.23 -18.52 -31.22
N LEU A 44 -12.70 -17.65 -32.05
CA LEU A 44 -12.78 -17.72 -33.52
C LEU A 44 -11.45 -18.29 -34.04
N ARG A 45 -11.53 -19.11 -35.08
CA ARG A 45 -10.37 -19.59 -35.83
C ARG A 45 -10.43 -19.00 -37.25
N SER A 46 -9.41 -18.21 -37.60
CA SER A 46 -9.31 -17.66 -38.98
C SER A 46 -8.94 -18.74 -40.00
N SER A 47 -9.08 -18.41 -41.29
CA SER A 47 -8.61 -19.23 -42.39
C SER A 47 -7.10 -19.50 -42.37
N GLU A 48 -6.33 -18.61 -41.75
CA GLU A 48 -4.88 -18.73 -41.54
C GLU A 48 -4.49 -19.51 -40.31
N GLY A 49 -5.46 -20.10 -39.58
CA GLY A 49 -5.22 -20.88 -38.36
C GLY A 49 -4.91 -20.06 -37.13
N ARG A 50 -5.16 -18.76 -37.13
CA ARG A 50 -5.00 -17.89 -35.94
C ARG A 50 -6.27 -17.96 -35.08
N PHE A 51 -6.07 -17.83 -33.77
CA PHE A 51 -7.16 -17.81 -32.77
C PHE A 51 -7.32 -16.41 -32.18
N SER A 52 -8.57 -15.97 -32.02
CA SER A 52 -8.97 -14.73 -31.35
C SER A 52 -10.21 -14.96 -30.51
N ILE A 53 -10.47 -14.09 -29.52
CA ILE A 53 -11.70 -14.15 -28.72
C ILE A 53 -12.88 -13.66 -29.59
N ASP A 54 -14.01 -14.36 -29.53
CA ASP A 54 -15.24 -13.95 -30.21
C ASP A 54 -16.00 -12.90 -29.40
N TRP A 55 -15.54 -11.67 -29.45
CA TRP A 55 -16.19 -10.56 -28.75
C TRP A 55 -17.61 -10.28 -29.21
N ALA A 56 -17.97 -10.64 -30.48
CA ALA A 56 -19.30 -10.45 -30.99
C ALA A 56 -20.35 -11.37 -30.32
N SER A 57 -19.90 -12.44 -29.66
CA SER A 57 -20.77 -13.36 -28.91
C SER A 57 -21.20 -12.83 -27.53
N GLY A 58 -20.99 -11.54 -27.22
CA GLY A 58 -21.34 -10.92 -25.94
C GLY A 58 -20.37 -11.27 -24.81
N LEU A 59 -19.13 -11.63 -25.15
CA LEU A 59 -18.06 -11.87 -24.16
C LEU A 59 -17.52 -10.53 -23.66
N SER A 60 -17.20 -10.48 -22.36
CA SER A 60 -16.61 -9.33 -21.69
C SER A 60 -15.61 -9.79 -20.64
N VAL A 61 -14.47 -9.10 -20.56
CA VAL A 61 -13.48 -9.31 -19.50
C VAL A 61 -13.75 -8.33 -18.38
N GLY A 62 -13.50 -8.76 -17.16
CA GLY A 62 -13.64 -7.91 -15.98
C GLY A 62 -13.33 -8.66 -14.70
N GLN A 63 -13.73 -8.09 -13.59
CA GLN A 63 -13.44 -8.58 -12.25
C GLN A 63 -14.71 -8.92 -11.49
N ILE A 64 -14.65 -9.97 -10.69
CA ILE A 64 -15.68 -10.30 -9.72
C ILE A 64 -15.46 -9.47 -8.46
N LEU A 65 -16.47 -8.74 -8.04
CA LEU A 65 -16.43 -7.86 -6.88
C LEU A 65 -17.62 -8.12 -5.94
N THR A 66 -17.53 -7.54 -4.76
CA THR A 66 -18.63 -7.50 -3.79
C THR A 66 -19.17 -6.08 -3.71
N ASP A 67 -20.47 -5.88 -3.91
CA ASP A 67 -21.10 -4.57 -3.73
C ASP A 67 -21.23 -4.19 -2.24
N ALA A 68 -21.64 -2.96 -1.96
CA ALA A 68 -21.82 -2.45 -0.59
C ALA A 68 -22.82 -3.25 0.26
N LYS A 69 -23.68 -4.07 -0.39
CA LYS A 69 -24.65 -4.97 0.27
C LYS A 69 -24.17 -6.41 0.37
N GLY A 70 -22.91 -6.69 0.06
CA GLY A 70 -22.32 -8.02 0.10
C GLY A 70 -22.76 -8.94 -1.06
N ARG A 71 -23.27 -8.41 -2.18
CA ARG A 71 -23.69 -9.22 -3.32
C ARG A 71 -22.59 -9.30 -4.38
N CYS A 72 -22.55 -10.45 -5.07
CA CYS A 72 -21.62 -10.68 -6.18
C CYS A 72 -21.98 -9.83 -7.41
N VAL A 73 -21.03 -9.06 -7.88
CA VAL A 73 -21.14 -8.29 -9.12
C VAL A 73 -19.93 -8.57 -10.02
N PHE A 74 -20.17 -8.56 -11.30
CA PHE A 74 -19.13 -8.55 -12.33
C PHE A 74 -18.98 -7.12 -12.83
N ARG A 75 -17.78 -6.55 -12.70
CA ARG A 75 -17.45 -5.22 -13.27
C ARG A 75 -16.56 -5.43 -14.49
N ASN A 76 -17.02 -4.97 -15.66
CA ASN A 76 -16.23 -5.04 -16.88
C ASN A 76 -15.12 -3.96 -16.92
N GLU A 77 -14.24 -4.04 -17.91
CA GLU A 77 -13.13 -3.08 -18.08
C GLU A 77 -13.61 -1.64 -18.39
N GLU A 78 -14.86 -1.45 -18.79
CA GLU A 78 -15.50 -0.14 -19.00
C GLU A 78 -16.11 0.44 -17.72
N GLY A 79 -16.02 -0.29 -16.58
CA GLY A 79 -16.58 0.12 -15.30
C GLY A 79 -18.06 -0.23 -15.08
N ASN A 80 -18.74 -0.86 -16.04
CA ASN A 80 -20.14 -1.26 -15.89
C ASN A 80 -20.27 -2.47 -14.97
N GLU A 81 -21.25 -2.42 -14.04
CA GLU A 81 -21.51 -3.50 -13.08
C GLU A 81 -22.75 -4.31 -13.45
N TYR A 82 -22.63 -5.62 -13.34
CA TYR A 82 -23.67 -6.59 -13.65
C TYR A 82 -23.85 -7.56 -12.47
N PRO A 83 -25.08 -7.78 -11.97
CA PRO A 83 -25.31 -8.70 -10.87
C PRO A 83 -25.05 -10.15 -11.32
N VAL A 84 -24.28 -10.89 -10.50
CA VAL A 84 -23.99 -12.30 -10.72
C VAL A 84 -25.04 -13.14 -9.98
N SER A 85 -25.59 -14.15 -10.65
CA SER A 85 -26.56 -15.04 -10.00
C SER A 85 -25.90 -15.89 -8.89
N GLN A 86 -26.66 -16.29 -7.88
CA GLN A 86 -26.14 -17.10 -6.76
C GLN A 86 -25.45 -18.41 -7.23
N ARG A 87 -25.97 -19.02 -8.27
CA ARG A 87 -25.36 -20.23 -8.87
C ARG A 87 -23.98 -19.96 -9.46
N GLN A 88 -23.78 -18.83 -10.11
CA GLN A 88 -22.48 -18.44 -10.67
C GLN A 88 -21.54 -17.92 -9.58
N ALA A 89 -22.08 -17.19 -8.60
CA ALA A 89 -21.33 -16.66 -7.47
C ALA A 89 -20.63 -17.76 -6.65
N ARG A 90 -21.22 -18.93 -6.51
CA ARG A 90 -20.60 -20.08 -5.83
C ARG A 90 -19.35 -20.64 -6.53
N ARG A 91 -19.16 -20.32 -7.81
CA ARG A 91 -18.06 -20.85 -8.62
C ARG A 91 -16.90 -19.88 -8.79
N VAL A 92 -17.01 -18.68 -8.26
CA VAL A 92 -16.00 -17.62 -8.41
C VAL A 92 -15.69 -16.99 -7.07
N LEU A 93 -14.57 -16.31 -6.99
CA LEU A 93 -14.10 -15.64 -5.79
C LEU A 93 -14.06 -14.11 -6.04
N PRO A 94 -14.31 -13.29 -5.02
CA PRO A 94 -14.06 -11.85 -5.10
C PRO A 94 -12.60 -11.60 -5.47
N GLY A 95 -12.37 -10.75 -6.46
CA GLY A 95 -11.04 -10.51 -7.00
C GLY A 95 -10.69 -11.32 -8.24
N ASP A 96 -11.42 -12.40 -8.56
CA ASP A 96 -11.19 -13.15 -9.79
C ASP A 96 -11.30 -12.26 -11.02
N ARG A 97 -10.30 -12.31 -11.88
CA ARG A 97 -10.42 -11.77 -13.23
C ARG A 97 -10.99 -12.83 -14.16
N VAL A 98 -12.13 -12.54 -14.75
CA VAL A 98 -12.92 -13.53 -15.50
C VAL A 98 -13.27 -13.07 -16.90
N LEU A 99 -13.50 -14.04 -17.80
CA LEU A 99 -14.23 -13.84 -19.04
C LEU A 99 -15.67 -14.29 -18.80
N CYS A 100 -16.60 -13.36 -18.95
CA CYS A 100 -18.03 -13.61 -18.81
C CYS A 100 -18.75 -13.47 -20.13
N ARG A 101 -19.87 -14.19 -20.29
CA ARG A 101 -20.83 -13.94 -21.36
C ARG A 101 -22.00 -13.16 -20.78
N LEU A 102 -22.27 -11.99 -21.36
CA LEU A 102 -23.38 -11.13 -21.02
C LEU A 102 -24.57 -11.43 -21.95
N GLN A 103 -25.67 -11.90 -21.39
CA GLN A 103 -26.89 -12.19 -22.14
C GLN A 103 -28.02 -11.28 -21.67
N GLN A 104 -28.59 -10.52 -22.60
CA GLN A 104 -29.72 -9.65 -22.28
C GLN A 104 -30.95 -10.48 -21.94
N ARG A 105 -31.62 -10.17 -20.81
CA ARG A 105 -32.84 -10.82 -20.36
C ARG A 105 -34.07 -10.15 -20.96
N GLY A 106 -34.58 -10.68 -22.07
CA GLY A 106 -35.80 -10.19 -22.70
C GLY A 106 -35.66 -8.74 -23.21
N ARG A 107 -36.73 -7.94 -23.08
CA ARG A 107 -36.74 -6.52 -23.44
C ARG A 107 -36.25 -5.58 -22.34
N SER A 108 -35.84 -6.10 -21.20
CA SER A 108 -35.32 -5.29 -20.09
C SER A 108 -33.83 -4.95 -20.32
N ARG A 109 -33.34 -3.87 -19.67
CA ARG A 109 -31.91 -3.52 -19.65
C ARG A 109 -31.08 -4.40 -18.71
N SER A 110 -31.64 -5.53 -18.21
CA SER A 110 -30.93 -6.43 -17.31
C SER A 110 -30.16 -7.50 -18.10
N PHE A 111 -28.95 -7.80 -17.66
CA PHE A 111 -28.09 -8.83 -18.24
C PHE A 111 -27.96 -10.01 -17.27
N ALA A 112 -27.91 -11.21 -17.82
CA ALA A 112 -27.44 -12.40 -17.10
C ALA A 112 -25.94 -12.58 -17.35
N VAL A 113 -25.21 -12.76 -16.26
CA VAL A 113 -23.75 -13.02 -16.30
C VAL A 113 -23.53 -14.51 -16.23
N ALA A 114 -22.85 -15.08 -17.22
CA ALA A 114 -22.35 -16.46 -17.19
C ALA A 114 -20.83 -16.42 -17.23
N VAL A 115 -20.19 -16.88 -16.17
CA VAL A 115 -18.72 -16.98 -16.11
C VAL A 115 -18.29 -18.12 -17.02
N VAL A 116 -17.46 -17.83 -17.99
CA VAL A 116 -16.97 -18.77 -18.99
C VAL A 116 -15.63 -19.38 -18.57
N ILE A 117 -14.73 -18.54 -18.04
CA ILE A 117 -13.41 -18.97 -17.56
C ILE A 117 -12.86 -17.96 -16.55
N VAL A 118 -12.08 -18.44 -15.59
CA VAL A 118 -11.27 -17.60 -14.70
C VAL A 118 -9.93 -17.36 -15.39
N LEU A 119 -9.63 -16.09 -15.71
CA LEU A 119 -8.41 -15.68 -16.40
C LEU A 119 -7.23 -15.53 -15.45
N ALA A 120 -7.50 -15.00 -14.26
CA ALA A 120 -6.57 -14.93 -13.14
C ALA A 120 -7.37 -15.13 -11.85
N PRO A 121 -7.02 -16.12 -11.03
CA PRO A 121 -7.68 -16.33 -9.76
C PRO A 121 -7.38 -15.17 -8.80
N ALA A 122 -8.32 -14.91 -7.89
CA ALA A 122 -8.10 -14.05 -6.74
C ALA A 122 -7.00 -14.61 -5.82
N ALA A 123 -6.57 -13.81 -4.84
CA ALA A 123 -5.63 -14.27 -3.82
C ALA A 123 -6.10 -15.60 -3.22
N ALA A 124 -5.16 -16.55 -3.09
CA ALA A 124 -5.46 -17.88 -2.60
C ALA A 124 -5.83 -17.90 -1.09
N LEU A 125 -5.47 -16.83 -0.36
CA LEU A 125 -5.69 -16.71 1.08
C LEU A 125 -7.12 -16.30 1.40
N SER A 126 -7.68 -16.93 2.44
CA SER A 126 -8.98 -16.55 3.03
C SER A 126 -8.98 -16.78 4.53
N LEU A 127 -9.84 -16.02 5.23
CA LEU A 127 -10.05 -16.13 6.66
C LEU A 127 -11.31 -16.92 6.96
N GLY A 128 -11.28 -17.78 7.99
CA GLY A 128 -12.47 -18.53 8.37
C GLY A 128 -12.33 -19.24 9.72
N HIS A 129 -13.42 -19.88 10.15
CA HIS A 129 -13.43 -20.70 11.35
C HIS A 129 -13.16 -22.17 11.02
N PHE A 130 -12.19 -22.75 11.71
CA PHE A 130 -11.84 -24.15 11.57
C PHE A 130 -12.73 -25.04 12.43
N GLU A 131 -13.23 -26.10 11.84
CA GLU A 131 -13.93 -27.21 12.49
C GLU A 131 -13.15 -28.50 12.24
N ALA A 132 -12.60 -29.09 13.31
CA ALA A 132 -11.89 -30.35 13.20
C ALA A 132 -12.84 -31.52 12.90
N ARG A 133 -12.43 -32.43 12.02
CA ARG A 133 -13.14 -33.66 11.64
C ARG A 133 -12.16 -34.83 11.67
N PRO A 134 -12.64 -36.09 11.74
CA PRO A 134 -11.77 -37.26 11.79
C PRO A 134 -10.75 -37.34 10.65
N GLU A 135 -11.08 -36.80 9.49
CA GLU A 135 -10.24 -36.77 8.28
C GLU A 135 -9.63 -35.39 8.00
N GLY A 136 -9.25 -34.62 9.04
CA GLY A 136 -8.66 -33.29 8.92
C GLY A 136 -9.59 -32.21 9.43
N GLY A 137 -10.33 -31.53 8.55
CA GLY A 137 -11.27 -30.51 8.97
C GLY A 137 -11.86 -29.68 7.83
N VAL A 138 -12.62 -28.68 8.22
CA VAL A 138 -13.27 -27.74 7.29
C VAL A 138 -13.09 -26.33 7.81
N VAL A 139 -12.78 -25.41 6.92
CA VAL A 139 -12.78 -23.97 7.22
C VAL A 139 -13.98 -23.34 6.56
N THR A 140 -14.84 -22.73 7.39
CA THR A 140 -16.01 -21.98 6.96
C THR A 140 -15.68 -20.51 6.92
N SER A 141 -15.86 -19.87 5.77
CA SER A 141 -15.57 -18.43 5.59
C SER A 141 -16.50 -17.54 6.42
N ASN A 142 -15.96 -16.48 7.03
CA ASN A 142 -16.73 -15.45 7.75
C ASN A 142 -17.38 -14.41 6.82
N GLY A 143 -17.09 -14.44 5.52
CA GLY A 143 -17.57 -13.46 4.57
C GLY A 143 -19.07 -13.59 4.30
N HIS A 144 -19.70 -12.47 3.87
CA HIS A 144 -21.07 -12.44 3.35
C HIS A 144 -21.27 -13.26 2.06
N TRP A 145 -20.18 -13.78 1.51
CA TRP A 145 -20.17 -14.73 0.42
C TRP A 145 -20.31 -16.13 0.99
N GLN A 146 -21.32 -16.84 0.55
CA GLN A 146 -21.39 -18.30 0.67
C GLN A 146 -20.38 -18.91 -0.33
N THR A 147 -19.09 -18.68 -0.08
CA THR A 147 -18.05 -19.49 -0.70
C THR A 147 -18.16 -20.90 -0.12
N GLU A 148 -17.92 -21.90 -0.95
CA GLU A 148 -17.89 -23.29 -0.46
C GLU A 148 -16.84 -23.43 0.65
N ASP A 149 -17.17 -24.25 1.65
CA ASP A 149 -16.26 -24.63 2.72
C ASP A 149 -14.95 -25.18 2.15
N VAL A 150 -13.83 -24.76 2.73
CA VAL A 150 -12.51 -25.26 2.33
C VAL A 150 -12.17 -26.51 3.14
N ARG A 151 -12.01 -27.64 2.48
CA ARG A 151 -11.58 -28.89 3.11
C ARG A 151 -10.08 -28.84 3.40
N ILE A 152 -9.72 -29.18 4.65
CA ILE A 152 -8.33 -29.24 5.13
C ILE A 152 -7.98 -30.71 5.37
N LEU A 153 -6.88 -31.17 4.77
CA LEU A 153 -6.39 -32.51 4.99
C LEU A 153 -5.68 -32.66 6.35
N PRO A 154 -5.53 -33.88 6.90
CA PRO A 154 -4.95 -34.06 8.24
C PRO A 154 -3.55 -33.45 8.41
N GLY A 155 -2.70 -33.48 7.37
CA GLY A 155 -1.36 -32.90 7.39
C GLY A 155 -1.32 -31.38 7.28
N ASP A 156 -2.43 -30.73 6.91
CA ASP A 156 -2.50 -29.30 6.56
C ASP A 156 -3.23 -28.47 7.63
N THR A 157 -3.50 -29.05 8.81
CA THR A 157 -4.28 -28.40 9.88
C THR A 157 -3.49 -27.45 10.75
N LEU A 158 -2.16 -27.41 10.66
CA LEU A 158 -1.24 -26.63 11.49
C LEU A 158 -1.58 -26.70 13.01
N GLY A 159 -2.14 -27.83 13.48
CA GLY A 159 -2.55 -28.02 14.88
C GLY A 159 -3.76 -27.17 15.32
N ALA A 160 -4.50 -26.59 14.39
CA ALA A 160 -5.69 -25.80 14.70
C ALA A 160 -6.75 -26.62 15.44
N ARG A 161 -7.45 -25.98 16.38
CA ARG A 161 -8.57 -26.58 17.14
C ARG A 161 -9.91 -26.02 16.64
N THR A 162 -10.96 -26.82 16.76
CA THR A 162 -12.33 -26.40 16.44
C THR A 162 -12.69 -25.07 17.11
N GLY A 163 -13.30 -24.16 16.35
CA GLY A 163 -13.70 -22.83 16.78
C GLY A 163 -12.62 -21.75 16.64
N ARG A 164 -11.37 -22.11 16.31
CA ARG A 164 -10.33 -21.12 16.05
C ARG A 164 -10.49 -20.47 14.69
N MET A 165 -10.22 -19.17 14.65
CA MET A 165 -10.09 -18.43 13.40
C MET A 165 -8.73 -18.74 12.79
N VAL A 166 -8.69 -18.99 11.49
CA VAL A 166 -7.48 -19.39 10.76
C VAL A 166 -7.39 -18.69 9.42
N TRP A 167 -6.18 -18.44 8.98
CA TRP A 167 -5.88 -18.15 7.58
C TRP A 167 -5.66 -19.46 6.84
N VAL A 168 -6.34 -19.61 5.73
CA VAL A 168 -6.24 -20.79 4.86
C VAL A 168 -5.80 -20.38 3.47
N GLU A 169 -4.81 -21.06 2.94
CA GLU A 169 -4.43 -20.99 1.53
C GLU A 169 -5.22 -22.04 0.76
N ARG A 170 -6.02 -21.59 -0.21
CA ARG A 170 -6.75 -22.48 -1.12
C ARG A 170 -5.79 -23.08 -2.13
N LEU A 171 -5.76 -24.40 -2.22
CA LEU A 171 -4.96 -25.17 -3.17
C LEU A 171 -5.73 -25.49 -4.45
N SER A 172 -7.07 -25.34 -4.43
CA SER A 172 -7.94 -25.52 -5.58
C SER A 172 -8.96 -24.38 -5.70
N HIS A 173 -9.55 -24.24 -6.91
CA HIS A 173 -10.46 -23.15 -7.20
C HIS A 173 -11.89 -23.68 -7.48
N PRO A 174 -12.96 -23.06 -6.92
CA PRO A 174 -14.35 -23.56 -7.04
C PRO A 174 -14.88 -23.58 -8.48
N PHE A 175 -14.23 -22.88 -9.41
CA PHE A 175 -14.59 -22.93 -10.82
C PHE A 175 -14.21 -24.26 -11.49
N TYR A 176 -13.11 -24.87 -11.05
CA TYR A 176 -12.55 -26.07 -11.66
C TYR A 176 -12.83 -27.34 -10.87
N GLU A 177 -13.04 -27.25 -9.56
CA GLU A 177 -13.25 -28.35 -8.65
C GLU A 177 -14.53 -28.18 -7.85
N ASN A 178 -15.29 -29.28 -7.68
CA ASN A 178 -16.54 -29.25 -6.89
C ASN A 178 -16.29 -29.12 -5.39
N GLN A 179 -15.10 -29.47 -4.91
CA GLN A 179 -14.71 -29.33 -3.51
C GLN A 179 -13.39 -28.58 -3.43
N VAL A 180 -13.42 -27.43 -2.78
CA VAL A 180 -12.22 -26.61 -2.57
C VAL A 180 -11.40 -27.24 -1.46
N THR A 181 -10.11 -27.45 -1.73
CA THR A 181 -9.13 -27.91 -0.75
C THR A 181 -8.17 -26.79 -0.38
N GLY A 182 -7.61 -26.85 0.81
CA GLY A 182 -6.66 -25.85 1.30
C GLY A 182 -5.77 -26.35 2.42
N ARG A 183 -4.83 -25.53 2.82
CA ARG A 183 -3.98 -25.75 4.00
C ARG A 183 -4.06 -24.54 4.92
N ILE A 184 -4.04 -24.77 6.22
CA ILE A 184 -3.95 -23.69 7.21
C ILE A 184 -2.52 -23.17 7.20
N VAL A 185 -2.38 -21.87 7.00
CA VAL A 185 -1.07 -21.18 7.00
C VAL A 185 -0.83 -20.42 8.29
N LYS A 186 -1.91 -20.05 9.00
CA LYS A 186 -1.80 -19.31 10.28
C LYS A 186 -3.02 -19.60 11.16
N VAL A 187 -2.78 -19.92 12.42
CA VAL A 187 -3.82 -19.99 13.44
C VAL A 187 -3.84 -18.65 14.17
N ILE A 188 -5.03 -18.03 14.23
CA ILE A 188 -5.18 -16.75 14.92
C ILE A 188 -5.41 -17.02 16.41
N GLU A 189 -4.53 -16.45 17.23
CA GLU A 189 -4.72 -16.47 18.68
C GLU A 189 -5.92 -15.58 19.07
N ASP A 190 -6.38 -15.68 20.30
CA ASP A 190 -7.53 -14.92 20.78
C ASP A 190 -7.14 -13.45 20.98
N MET A 191 -7.31 -12.65 19.94
CA MET A 191 -6.92 -11.22 19.87
C MET A 191 -8.07 -10.28 20.26
N GLY A 192 -9.15 -10.81 20.86
CA GLY A 192 -10.32 -10.01 21.18
C GLY A 192 -11.14 -9.61 19.94
N PRO A 193 -12.23 -8.82 20.12
CA PRO A 193 -13.15 -8.48 19.04
C PRO A 193 -12.52 -7.55 18.01
N VAL A 194 -11.70 -6.59 18.44
CA VAL A 194 -11.06 -5.63 17.53
C VAL A 194 -10.03 -6.33 16.63
N GLY A 195 -9.22 -7.23 17.20
CA GLY A 195 -8.26 -8.01 16.41
C GLY A 195 -8.95 -8.85 15.33
N ARG A 196 -10.11 -9.48 15.64
CA ARG A 196 -10.91 -10.21 14.63
C ARG A 196 -11.44 -9.31 13.52
N LEU A 197 -11.84 -8.08 13.84
CA LEU A 197 -12.27 -7.11 12.82
C LEU A 197 -11.10 -6.70 11.93
N ILE A 198 -9.92 -6.50 12.51
CA ILE A 198 -8.70 -6.16 11.76
C ILE A 198 -8.31 -7.28 10.81
N GLU A 199 -8.32 -8.55 11.24
CA GLU A 199 -8.09 -9.69 10.35
C GLU A 199 -9.10 -9.71 9.18
N GLY A 200 -10.37 -9.42 9.45
CA GLY A 200 -11.39 -9.30 8.41
C GLY A 200 -11.15 -8.13 7.44
N LEU A 201 -10.55 -7.02 7.90
CA LEU A 201 -10.12 -5.91 7.03
C LEU A 201 -8.93 -6.32 6.16
N ILE A 202 -7.94 -7.02 6.74
CA ILE A 202 -6.78 -7.56 6.01
C ILE A 202 -7.26 -8.47 4.87
N GLU A 203 -8.20 -9.38 5.15
CA GLU A 203 -8.79 -10.25 4.12
C GLU A 203 -9.52 -9.44 3.03
N ARG A 204 -10.41 -8.53 3.45
CA ARG A 204 -11.24 -7.73 2.53
C ARG A 204 -10.42 -6.92 1.54
N HIS A 205 -9.30 -6.39 2.00
CA HIS A 205 -8.42 -5.55 1.19
C HIS A 205 -7.26 -6.31 0.55
N GLY A 206 -7.18 -7.64 0.73
CA GLY A 206 -6.12 -8.48 0.17
C GLY A 206 -4.73 -8.07 0.65
N LEU A 207 -4.63 -7.59 1.91
CA LEU A 207 -3.37 -7.16 2.48
C LEU A 207 -2.50 -8.38 2.83
N PRO A 208 -1.16 -8.24 2.86
CA PRO A 208 -0.27 -9.32 3.28
C PRO A 208 -0.53 -9.68 4.76
N ILE A 209 -0.61 -10.98 5.05
CA ILE A 209 -0.91 -11.48 6.40
C ILE A 209 0.34 -11.66 7.26
N ASP A 210 1.50 -11.74 6.64
CA ASP A 210 2.76 -12.01 7.32
C ASP A 210 3.67 -10.78 7.30
N ALA A 211 4.34 -10.58 8.44
CA ALA A 211 5.54 -9.77 8.46
C ALA A 211 6.58 -10.38 7.49
N TYR A 212 7.52 -9.56 7.05
CA TYR A 212 8.63 -10.04 6.24
C TYR A 212 9.36 -11.19 6.93
N GLU A 213 9.40 -12.37 6.30
CA GLU A 213 10.33 -13.42 6.69
C GLU A 213 11.71 -13.08 6.13
N LEU A 214 12.57 -12.55 7.01
CA LEU A 214 13.98 -12.32 6.67
C LEU A 214 14.70 -13.67 6.57
N THR A 215 15.07 -14.04 5.36
CA THR A 215 15.90 -15.23 5.17
C THR A 215 17.31 -15.00 5.75
N PRO A 216 18.01 -16.05 6.23
CA PRO A 216 19.39 -15.92 6.70
C PRO A 216 20.33 -15.28 5.66
N ALA A 217 20.13 -15.58 4.39
CA ALA A 217 20.92 -15.00 3.30
C ALA A 217 20.70 -13.48 3.16
N LEU A 218 19.46 -13.00 3.36
CA LEU A 218 19.14 -11.58 3.30
C LEU A 218 19.72 -10.82 4.51
N LEU A 219 19.66 -11.42 5.70
CA LEU A 219 20.30 -10.85 6.89
C LEU A 219 21.82 -10.73 6.72
N GLU A 220 22.46 -11.77 6.18
CA GLU A 220 23.89 -11.73 5.89
C GLU A 220 24.25 -10.67 4.85
N ALA A 221 23.42 -10.50 3.81
CA ALA A 221 23.62 -9.44 2.81
C ALA A 221 23.54 -8.03 3.44
N PHE A 222 22.62 -7.80 4.37
CA PHE A 222 22.54 -6.53 5.10
C PHE A 222 23.78 -6.28 5.96
N ASP A 223 24.24 -7.29 6.69
CA ASP A 223 25.43 -7.16 7.54
C ASP A 223 26.69 -6.91 6.69
N GLN A 224 26.82 -7.54 5.54
CA GLN A 224 27.92 -7.29 4.59
C GLN A 224 27.84 -5.87 4.01
N LYS A 225 26.68 -5.36 3.62
CA LYS A 225 26.52 -3.97 3.16
C LYS A 225 26.87 -2.97 4.26
N ARG A 226 26.47 -3.22 5.50
CA ARG A 226 26.79 -2.36 6.65
C ARG A 226 28.30 -2.25 6.93
N LEU A 227 29.07 -3.29 6.63
CA LEU A 227 30.52 -3.32 6.83
C LEU A 227 31.31 -2.68 5.68
N GLN A 228 30.65 -2.28 4.59
CA GLN A 228 31.31 -1.58 3.51
C GLN A 228 31.81 -0.20 3.99
N PRO A 229 33.00 0.24 3.59
CA PRO A 229 33.46 1.58 3.88
C PRO A 229 32.51 2.59 3.26
N ALA A 230 32.29 3.71 3.97
CA ALA A 230 31.49 4.80 3.45
C ALA A 230 32.01 5.23 2.07
N ASP A 231 31.10 5.42 1.12
CA ASP A 231 31.43 5.93 -0.20
C ASP A 231 32.12 7.29 -0.05
N PRO A 232 33.38 7.46 -0.55
CA PRO A 232 34.10 8.72 -0.45
C PRO A 232 33.42 9.88 -1.18
N GLN A 233 32.43 9.60 -2.01
CA GLN A 233 31.63 10.65 -2.67
C GLN A 233 30.52 11.21 -1.79
N ARG A 234 30.18 10.55 -0.68
CA ARG A 234 29.18 11.04 0.29
C ARG A 234 29.77 12.19 1.13
N VAL A 235 28.97 13.22 1.28
CA VAL A 235 29.34 14.37 2.11
C VAL A 235 29.24 13.99 3.59
N ASP A 236 30.28 14.26 4.36
CA ASP A 236 30.25 14.07 5.82
C ASP A 236 29.56 15.27 6.51
N LEU A 237 28.37 15.03 7.06
CA LEU A 237 27.58 15.99 7.84
C LEU A 237 27.36 15.51 9.29
N THR A 238 28.15 14.55 9.76
CA THR A 238 28.01 13.98 11.11
C THR A 238 28.22 15.00 12.24
N SER A 239 28.91 16.09 11.96
CA SER A 239 29.13 17.19 12.91
C SER A 239 27.94 18.14 13.05
N LEU A 240 26.95 18.12 12.15
CA LEU A 240 25.78 18.96 12.19
C LEU A 240 24.72 18.39 13.15
N PRO A 241 24.07 19.22 13.97
CA PRO A 241 23.13 18.75 14.97
C PRO A 241 21.75 18.46 14.38
N PHE A 242 21.67 17.47 13.48
CA PHE A 242 20.39 16.96 12.99
C PHE A 242 19.55 16.40 14.14
N VAL A 243 18.24 16.59 14.06
CA VAL A 243 17.26 16.02 14.97
C VAL A 243 16.14 15.33 14.20
N THR A 244 15.61 14.23 14.72
CA THR A 244 14.35 13.65 14.27
C THR A 244 13.23 14.10 15.19
N ILE A 245 12.00 14.31 14.66
CA ILE A 245 10.83 14.78 15.42
C ILE A 245 9.65 13.91 15.03
N ASP A 246 9.24 12.99 15.91
CA ASP A 246 8.28 11.93 15.60
C ASP A 246 7.28 11.69 16.75
N GLY A 247 6.31 10.81 16.49
CA GLY A 247 5.41 10.31 17.53
C GLY A 247 6.14 9.49 18.60
N GLU A 248 5.56 9.37 19.80
CA GLU A 248 6.18 8.68 20.94
C GLU A 248 6.59 7.23 20.63
N ASN A 249 5.79 6.51 19.86
CA ASN A 249 5.96 5.10 19.54
C ASN A 249 6.68 4.83 18.20
N ALA A 250 7.07 5.86 17.46
CA ALA A 250 7.80 5.72 16.20
C ALA A 250 9.17 5.06 16.43
N LYS A 251 9.56 4.19 15.49
CA LYS A 251 10.86 3.52 15.43
C LYS A 251 11.55 3.73 14.08
N ASP A 252 10.79 4.08 13.08
CA ASP A 252 11.13 4.35 11.70
C ASP A 252 11.33 5.86 11.52
N PHE A 253 12.53 6.35 11.85
CA PHE A 253 12.87 7.76 11.70
C PHE A 253 13.35 8.00 10.28
N ASP A 254 12.42 8.36 9.40
CA ASP A 254 12.66 8.49 7.96
C ASP A 254 13.30 9.84 7.60
N ASP A 255 13.08 10.87 8.41
CA ASP A 255 13.60 12.21 8.18
C ASP A 255 14.29 12.82 9.41
N ALA A 256 15.29 13.66 9.15
CA ALA A 256 15.95 14.46 10.16
C ALA A 256 16.15 15.88 9.62
N LEU A 257 16.05 16.86 10.52
CA LEU A 257 16.06 18.27 10.18
C LEU A 257 17.24 18.99 10.83
N TYR A 258 17.89 19.83 10.04
CA TYR A 258 18.84 20.82 10.54
C TYR A 258 18.58 22.17 9.87
N CYS A 259 18.42 23.21 10.67
CA CYS A 259 18.23 24.56 10.19
C CYS A 259 19.15 25.52 10.93
N ARG A 260 19.75 26.45 10.20
CA ARG A 260 20.47 27.59 10.77
C ARG A 260 20.09 28.91 10.07
N ILE A 261 20.18 29.98 10.80
CA ILE A 261 20.00 31.32 10.25
C ILE A 261 21.38 31.88 9.89
N ASP A 262 21.53 32.26 8.62
CA ASP A 262 22.73 32.95 8.12
C ASP A 262 22.32 34.29 7.54
N LYS A 263 22.63 35.39 8.30
CA LYS A 263 22.17 36.74 8.01
C LYS A 263 20.64 36.82 7.93
N ASP A 264 20.10 37.07 6.74
CA ASP A 264 18.67 37.22 6.47
C ASP A 264 18.07 35.97 5.78
N ARG A 265 18.77 34.85 5.84
CA ARG A 265 18.34 33.59 5.18
C ARG A 265 18.36 32.41 6.14
N PHE A 266 17.50 31.44 5.87
CA PHE A 266 17.54 30.15 6.46
C PHE A 266 18.29 29.18 5.55
N LEU A 267 19.22 28.41 6.11
CA LEU A 267 19.77 27.24 5.48
C LEU A 267 19.12 26.02 6.13
N LEU A 268 18.26 25.34 5.38
CA LEU A 268 17.55 24.13 5.80
C LEU A 268 18.13 22.91 5.11
N ASP A 269 18.59 21.94 5.88
CA ASP A 269 18.95 20.60 5.42
C ASP A 269 17.86 19.62 5.86
N VAL A 270 17.18 19.03 4.90
CA VAL A 270 16.25 17.92 5.10
C VAL A 270 16.96 16.64 4.70
N ALA A 271 17.23 15.79 5.68
CA ALA A 271 17.86 14.50 5.49
C ALA A 271 16.80 13.40 5.46
N ILE A 272 16.77 12.63 4.38
CA ILE A 272 15.88 11.48 4.22
C ILE A 272 16.72 10.21 4.26
N ALA A 273 16.27 9.20 4.98
CA ALA A 273 16.92 7.90 5.06
C ALA A 273 17.18 7.33 3.65
N ASP A 274 18.42 6.98 3.35
CA ASP A 274 18.81 6.48 2.02
C ASP A 274 18.45 5.00 1.87
N VAL A 275 17.18 4.73 1.60
CA VAL A 275 16.67 3.38 1.34
C VAL A 275 17.29 2.78 0.08
N SER A 276 17.62 3.62 -0.91
CA SER A 276 18.17 3.17 -2.21
C SER A 276 19.54 2.51 -2.10
N PHE A 277 20.28 2.79 -1.06
CA PHE A 277 21.51 2.08 -0.76
C PHE A 277 21.27 0.60 -0.41
N TRP A 278 20.15 0.31 0.27
CA TRP A 278 19.84 -1.03 0.78
C TRP A 278 19.05 -1.87 -0.21
N VAL A 279 18.14 -1.26 -0.95
CA VAL A 279 17.20 -1.90 -1.87
C VAL A 279 17.57 -1.53 -3.30
N GLU A 280 17.98 -2.53 -4.08
CA GLU A 280 18.36 -2.34 -5.49
C GLU A 280 17.18 -2.63 -6.42
N ALA A 281 17.06 -1.86 -7.50
CA ALA A 281 15.98 -2.05 -8.47
C ALA A 281 16.01 -3.47 -9.06
N GLY A 282 14.91 -4.21 -8.88
CA GLY A 282 14.71 -5.57 -9.38
C GLY A 282 15.21 -6.67 -8.43
N ASP A 283 15.78 -6.33 -7.27
CA ASP A 283 16.09 -7.34 -6.25
C ASP A 283 14.83 -7.91 -5.57
N ALA A 284 14.98 -8.88 -4.69
CA ALA A 284 13.85 -9.52 -4.02
C ALA A 284 13.07 -8.56 -3.11
N LEU A 285 13.75 -7.59 -2.50
CA LEU A 285 13.12 -6.56 -1.65
C LEU A 285 12.31 -5.58 -2.49
N ASP A 286 12.85 -5.10 -3.62
CA ASP A 286 12.13 -4.23 -4.55
C ASP A 286 10.88 -4.91 -5.10
N LEU A 287 10.99 -6.17 -5.52
CA LEU A 287 9.86 -6.92 -6.06
C LEU A 287 8.75 -7.13 -5.03
N ASP A 288 9.10 -7.41 -3.77
CA ASP A 288 8.11 -7.56 -2.72
C ASP A 288 7.52 -6.20 -2.30
N ALA A 289 8.35 -5.17 -2.15
CA ALA A 289 7.90 -3.80 -1.88
C ALA A 289 6.94 -3.28 -2.96
N ARG A 290 7.19 -3.58 -4.24
CA ARG A 290 6.28 -3.27 -5.35
C ARG A 290 4.95 -4.02 -5.24
N THR A 291 4.96 -5.24 -4.75
CA THR A 291 3.74 -6.03 -4.52
C THR A 291 2.93 -5.45 -3.36
N ARG A 292 3.57 -5.01 -2.28
CA ARG A 292 2.92 -4.38 -1.12
C ARG A 292 2.43 -2.97 -1.44
N GLY A 293 3.21 -2.19 -2.18
CA GLY A 293 2.90 -0.84 -2.65
C GLY A 293 3.09 0.26 -1.60
N ASN A 294 2.76 0.01 -0.34
CA ASN A 294 2.91 0.92 0.81
C ASN A 294 2.92 0.15 2.13
N SER A 295 3.27 0.81 3.21
CA SER A 295 2.99 0.32 4.57
C SER A 295 1.53 0.61 4.93
N VAL A 296 0.89 -0.30 5.67
CA VAL A 296 -0.49 -0.15 6.13
C VAL A 296 -0.51 -0.08 7.64
N TYR A 297 -0.98 1.06 8.17
CA TYR A 297 -1.07 1.31 9.60
C TYR A 297 -2.46 0.91 10.09
N LEU A 298 -2.55 -0.18 10.83
CA LEU A 298 -3.77 -0.66 11.47
C LEU A 298 -3.80 -0.18 12.92
N ALA A 299 -4.94 -0.33 13.58
CA ALA A 299 -5.09 0.17 14.95
C ALA A 299 -4.22 -0.58 15.98
N ASP A 300 -3.88 -1.84 15.72
CA ASP A 300 -3.10 -2.71 16.62
C ASP A 300 -1.68 -3.02 16.13
N ARG A 301 -1.40 -2.83 14.84
CA ARG A 301 -0.11 -3.17 14.21
C ARG A 301 0.11 -2.44 12.90
N VAL A 302 1.34 -2.50 12.40
CA VAL A 302 1.72 -2.04 11.08
C VAL A 302 2.05 -3.24 10.20
N LEU A 303 1.57 -3.21 8.94
CA LEU A 303 2.00 -4.13 7.89
C LEU A 303 3.02 -3.36 7.03
N PRO A 304 4.32 -3.55 7.24
CA PRO A 304 5.34 -2.70 6.64
C PRO A 304 5.57 -3.06 5.16
N MET A 305 5.88 -2.05 4.34
CA MET A 305 6.29 -2.24 2.95
C MET A 305 7.69 -2.87 2.85
N LEU A 306 8.58 -2.50 3.74
CA LEU A 306 9.94 -3.02 3.85
C LEU A 306 10.13 -3.77 5.18
N PRO A 307 11.09 -4.71 5.26
CA PRO A 307 11.37 -5.40 6.52
C PRO A 307 11.69 -4.43 7.65
N GLU A 308 11.21 -4.70 8.87
CA GLU A 308 11.50 -3.88 10.06
C GLU A 308 13.00 -3.73 10.35
N ARG A 309 13.82 -4.72 9.94
CA ARG A 309 15.30 -4.62 10.02
C ARG A 309 15.84 -3.46 9.18
N LEU A 310 15.18 -3.10 8.07
CA LEU A 310 15.50 -1.91 7.30
C LEU A 310 14.84 -0.67 7.89
N SER A 311 13.52 -0.66 7.98
CA SER A 311 12.76 0.54 8.35
C SER A 311 13.04 1.02 9.78
N ASN A 312 13.15 0.09 10.73
CA ASN A 312 13.30 0.44 12.14
C ASN A 312 14.75 0.44 12.65
N ASP A 313 15.73 -0.03 11.83
CA ASP A 313 17.13 -0.12 12.24
C ASP A 313 18.07 0.47 11.19
N LEU A 314 18.33 -0.23 10.07
CA LEU A 314 19.42 0.14 9.15
C LEU A 314 19.19 1.48 8.43
N CYS A 315 17.95 1.77 8.03
CA CYS A 315 17.58 3.03 7.40
C CYS A 315 17.21 4.11 8.42
N SER A 316 16.62 3.73 9.55
CA SER A 316 16.14 4.68 10.56
C SER A 316 17.26 5.61 11.06
N LEU A 317 17.03 6.92 11.00
CA LEU A 317 17.99 7.97 11.38
C LEU A 317 18.13 8.08 12.90
N ARG A 318 18.49 6.97 13.53
CA ARG A 318 18.59 6.81 14.99
C ARG A 318 19.63 7.73 15.61
N PRO A 319 19.39 8.25 16.81
CA PRO A 319 20.29 9.20 17.45
C PRO A 319 21.65 8.56 17.82
N ASN A 320 22.71 9.34 17.66
CA ASN A 320 24.10 8.99 17.96
C ASN A 320 24.64 7.79 17.16
N GLU A 321 24.08 7.54 15.98
CA GLU A 321 24.57 6.54 15.04
C GLU A 321 24.72 7.18 13.65
N ASP A 322 25.83 6.85 12.98
CA ASP A 322 26.04 7.29 11.61
C ASP A 322 25.04 6.60 10.68
N ARG A 323 24.35 7.39 9.87
CA ARG A 323 23.34 6.91 8.92
C ARG A 323 23.52 7.55 7.56
N LEU A 324 23.25 6.74 6.54
CA LEU A 324 23.23 7.20 5.17
C LEU A 324 21.93 7.95 4.90
N ALA A 325 22.07 9.14 4.35
CA ALA A 325 20.93 10.01 4.05
C ALA A 325 21.07 10.64 2.66
N PHE A 326 19.91 10.94 2.07
CA PHE A 326 19.79 11.78 0.91
C PHE A 326 19.34 13.17 1.37
N ILE A 327 20.13 14.19 1.09
CA ILE A 327 19.93 15.55 1.59
C ILE A 327 19.24 16.40 0.53
N CYS A 328 18.21 17.12 0.96
CA CYS A 328 17.71 18.30 0.26
C CYS A 328 18.17 19.53 1.04
N ARG A 329 19.17 20.25 0.54
CA ARG A 329 19.64 21.51 1.11
C ARG A 329 18.96 22.66 0.43
N MET A 330 18.37 23.57 1.20
CA MET A 330 17.63 24.73 0.69
C MET A 330 18.13 26.03 1.32
N GLU A 331 18.37 27.05 0.51
CA GLU A 331 18.44 28.44 0.98
C GLU A 331 17.05 29.05 0.86
N ILE A 332 16.52 29.59 1.95
CA ILE A 332 15.19 30.17 2.02
C ILE A 332 15.29 31.59 2.59
N ASN A 333 14.63 32.56 1.94
CA ASN A 333 14.63 33.93 2.43
C ASN A 333 13.64 34.09 3.61
N ASP A 334 13.63 35.29 4.22
CA ASP A 334 12.74 35.65 5.34
C ASP A 334 11.25 35.58 4.99
N GLN A 335 10.90 35.66 3.70
CA GLN A 335 9.53 35.54 3.20
C GLN A 335 9.11 34.09 2.92
N GLY A 336 9.93 33.10 3.26
CA GLY A 336 9.65 31.68 3.05
C GLY A 336 9.78 31.26 1.58
N GLU A 337 10.55 32.00 0.75
CA GLU A 337 10.79 31.65 -0.65
C GLU A 337 12.09 30.87 -0.78
N VAL A 338 12.05 29.70 -1.41
CA VAL A 338 13.25 28.92 -1.72
C VAL A 338 14.03 29.64 -2.82
N VAL A 339 15.24 30.11 -2.49
CA VAL A 339 16.13 30.80 -3.40
C VAL A 339 16.98 29.85 -4.21
N SER A 340 17.44 28.78 -3.56
CA SER A 340 18.21 27.69 -4.20
C SER A 340 18.00 26.38 -3.48
N SER A 341 18.14 25.28 -4.22
CA SER A 341 18.13 23.94 -3.65
C SER A 341 19.15 23.04 -4.33
N GLU A 342 19.74 22.13 -3.56
CA GLU A 342 20.65 21.10 -4.07
C GLU A 342 20.35 19.75 -3.41
N PHE A 343 20.66 18.66 -4.15
CA PHE A 343 20.47 17.30 -3.69
C PHE A 343 21.77 16.53 -3.76
N PHE A 344 22.12 15.84 -2.67
CA PHE A 344 23.33 15.02 -2.60
C PHE A 344 23.21 13.93 -1.54
N GLU A 345 24.04 12.92 -1.66
CA GLU A 345 24.16 11.85 -0.69
C GLU A 345 25.11 12.25 0.44
N ALA A 346 24.76 11.91 1.68
CA ALA A 346 25.55 12.26 2.85
C ALA A 346 25.55 11.14 3.90
N THR A 347 26.49 11.25 4.84
CA THR A 347 26.43 10.58 6.13
C THR A 347 26.08 11.60 7.19
N ILE A 348 25.08 11.31 8.01
CA ILE A 348 24.65 12.15 9.14
C ILE A 348 24.73 11.37 10.44
N CYS A 349 24.78 12.09 11.57
CA CYS A 349 24.62 11.55 12.91
C CYS A 349 23.56 12.43 13.64
N SER A 350 22.34 11.91 13.74
CA SER A 350 21.29 12.62 14.49
C SER A 350 21.71 12.76 15.97
N VAL A 351 21.65 13.95 16.53
CA VAL A 351 22.09 14.20 17.93
C VAL A 351 20.97 13.97 18.93
N ALA A 352 19.72 13.94 18.49
CA ALA A 352 18.57 13.69 19.35
C ALA A 352 17.37 13.16 18.55
N ARG A 353 16.67 12.20 19.13
CA ARG A 353 15.31 11.82 18.75
C ARG A 353 14.36 12.57 19.68
N LEU A 354 13.53 13.42 19.13
CA LEU A 354 12.54 14.24 19.82
C LEU A 354 11.13 13.76 19.52
N THR A 355 10.23 13.93 20.50
CA THR A 355 8.79 13.76 20.25
C THR A 355 8.15 15.11 19.92
N TYR A 356 7.05 15.09 19.16
CA TYR A 356 6.24 16.29 18.93
C TYR A 356 5.93 17.02 20.24
N ARG A 357 5.56 16.28 21.27
CA ARG A 357 5.25 16.84 22.60
C ARG A 357 6.44 17.53 23.26
N GLU A 358 7.63 16.93 23.23
CA GLU A 358 8.85 17.53 23.81
C GLU A 358 9.20 18.84 23.12
N VAL A 359 9.09 18.88 21.79
CA VAL A 359 9.35 20.10 21.00
C VAL A 359 8.32 21.19 21.30
N ASP A 360 7.02 20.85 21.39
CA ASP A 360 5.97 21.83 21.72
C ASP A 360 6.15 22.39 23.13
N LEU A 361 6.50 21.57 24.12
CA LEU A 361 6.80 22.01 25.47
C LEU A 361 8.02 22.95 25.52
N PHE A 362 9.08 22.61 24.79
CA PHE A 362 10.25 23.46 24.69
C PHE A 362 9.92 24.83 24.05
N LEU A 363 9.21 24.85 22.92
CA LEU A 363 8.89 26.07 22.19
C LEU A 363 7.88 26.95 22.95
N SER A 364 7.01 26.37 23.78
CA SER A 364 6.10 27.12 24.66
C SER A 364 6.77 27.70 25.91
N GLY A 365 8.05 27.41 26.14
CA GLY A 365 8.79 27.89 27.30
C GLY A 365 8.51 27.10 28.60
N ALA A 366 7.81 25.98 28.51
CA ALA A 366 7.66 25.05 29.64
C ALA A 366 8.99 24.33 29.85
N ASN A 367 9.66 24.57 30.97
CA ASN A 367 10.92 23.95 31.34
C ASN A 367 10.72 22.49 31.73
N GLU A 368 10.60 21.60 30.76
CA GLU A 368 10.77 20.17 30.99
C GLU A 368 12.17 19.74 30.53
N SER A 369 12.94 19.14 31.43
CA SER A 369 14.25 18.54 31.20
C SER A 369 14.14 17.40 30.19
N GLY A 370 15.05 17.32 29.20
CA GLY A 370 15.08 16.25 28.24
C GLY A 370 16.10 16.45 27.11
N ALA A 371 15.88 15.79 25.98
CA ALA A 371 16.78 15.84 24.82
C ALA A 371 16.98 17.26 24.25
N CYS A 372 16.08 18.21 24.56
CA CYS A 372 16.18 19.62 24.18
C CYS A 372 17.19 20.44 25.01
N GLU A 373 17.89 19.87 25.98
CA GLU A 373 18.84 20.62 26.83
C GLU A 373 20.11 21.08 26.09
N ARG A 374 20.47 20.40 25.02
CA ARG A 374 21.67 20.75 24.24
C ARG A 374 21.47 22.06 23.50
N ARG A 375 22.35 23.03 23.72
CA ARG A 375 22.28 24.37 23.11
C ARG A 375 22.16 24.31 21.58
N ALA A 376 22.90 23.44 20.91
CA ALA A 376 22.83 23.28 19.47
C ALA A 376 21.44 22.78 18.99
N VAL A 377 20.78 21.90 19.76
CA VAL A 377 19.41 21.46 19.48
C VAL A 377 18.42 22.60 19.67
N GLN A 378 18.58 23.41 20.73
CA GLN A 378 17.73 24.57 20.97
C GLN A 378 17.82 25.62 19.85
N GLU A 379 19.05 25.92 19.39
CA GLU A 379 19.29 26.87 18.31
C GLU A 379 18.66 26.34 16.99
N ASN A 380 18.81 25.05 16.69
CA ASN A 380 18.19 24.40 15.55
C ASN A 380 16.64 24.48 15.62
N LEU A 381 16.02 24.10 16.74
CA LEU A 381 14.57 24.11 16.92
C LEU A 381 13.97 25.53 16.78
N ARG A 382 14.63 26.55 17.31
CA ARG A 382 14.19 27.94 17.16
C ARG A 382 14.29 28.44 15.73
N ALA A 383 15.34 28.04 15.00
CA ALA A 383 15.48 28.33 13.58
C ALA A 383 14.38 27.64 12.77
N LEU A 384 14.11 26.37 13.03
CA LEU A 384 13.04 25.60 12.41
C LEU A 384 11.65 26.20 12.69
N GLU A 385 11.39 26.64 13.93
CA GLU A 385 10.13 27.31 14.28
C GLU A 385 9.95 28.62 13.49
N SER A 386 10.99 29.46 13.44
CA SER A 386 10.94 30.72 12.69
C SER A 386 10.71 30.47 11.20
N LEU A 387 11.44 29.52 10.63
CA LEU A 387 11.28 29.13 9.23
C LEU A 387 9.89 28.59 8.92
N SER A 388 9.37 27.69 9.76
CA SER A 388 8.04 27.09 9.53
C SER A 388 6.93 28.13 9.49
N ARG A 389 7.02 29.17 10.31
CA ARG A 389 6.10 30.31 10.27
C ARG A 389 6.13 31.06 8.93
N SER A 390 7.35 31.34 8.40
CA SER A 390 7.50 31.98 7.09
C SER A 390 6.95 31.12 5.95
N LEU A 391 7.23 29.82 5.97
CA LEU A 391 6.72 28.86 4.98
C LEU A 391 5.19 28.75 5.02
N LEU A 392 4.61 28.69 6.22
CA LEU A 392 3.16 28.61 6.42
C LEU A 392 2.46 29.87 5.89
N VAL A 393 2.98 31.05 6.20
CA VAL A 393 2.46 32.35 5.67
C VAL A 393 2.48 32.33 4.14
N ARG A 394 3.61 31.90 3.53
CA ARG A 394 3.71 31.80 2.08
C ARG A 394 2.74 30.79 1.48
N ARG A 395 2.55 29.66 2.14
CA ARG A 395 1.57 28.63 1.73
C ARG A 395 0.15 29.20 1.71
N HIS A 396 -0.24 29.94 2.73
CA HIS A 396 -1.54 30.60 2.78
C HIS A 396 -1.71 31.67 1.69
N LEU A 397 -0.65 32.45 1.40
CA LEU A 397 -0.67 33.44 0.31
C LEU A 397 -0.87 32.78 -1.07
N ARG A 398 -0.44 31.53 -1.27
CA ARG A 398 -0.73 30.75 -2.48
C ARG A 398 -2.18 30.24 -2.56
N GLY A 399 -3.00 30.42 -1.54
CA GLY A 399 -4.38 29.95 -1.49
C GLY A 399 -4.55 28.54 -0.95
N SER A 400 -3.60 28.05 -0.16
CA SER A 400 -3.76 26.78 0.56
C SER A 400 -4.93 26.87 1.54
N VAL A 401 -5.72 25.80 1.60
CA VAL A 401 -6.81 25.65 2.57
C VAL A 401 -6.40 24.57 3.56
N ASP A 402 -6.34 24.93 4.84
CA ASP A 402 -6.04 23.97 5.91
C ASP A 402 -7.34 23.34 6.42
N PHE A 403 -7.35 22.01 6.44
CA PHE A 403 -8.41 21.22 7.07
C PHE A 403 -7.85 20.57 8.32
N GLU A 404 -8.35 20.95 9.47
CA GLU A 404 -8.03 20.31 10.74
C GLU A 404 -8.96 19.11 10.94
N PHE A 405 -8.54 17.92 10.51
CA PHE A 405 -9.20 16.69 10.88
C PHE A 405 -8.50 16.10 12.11
N PRO A 406 -9.18 15.97 13.25
CA PRO A 406 -8.59 15.36 14.43
C PRO A 406 -8.32 13.87 14.15
N GLU A 407 -7.07 13.45 14.38
CA GLU A 407 -6.69 12.05 14.29
C GLU A 407 -7.00 11.33 15.60
N SER A 408 -7.83 10.29 15.54
CA SER A 408 -8.17 9.48 16.71
C SER A 408 -7.08 8.44 16.96
N LYS A 409 -6.54 8.44 18.19
CA LYS A 409 -5.64 7.40 18.69
C LYS A 409 -6.38 6.51 19.69
N TYR A 410 -5.96 5.25 19.74
CA TYR A 410 -6.61 4.22 20.56
C TYR A 410 -5.57 3.51 21.43
N ARG A 411 -5.95 3.17 22.64
CA ARG A 411 -5.22 2.23 23.49
C ARG A 411 -6.09 1.01 23.76
N PHE A 412 -5.49 -0.17 23.66
CA PHE A 412 -6.17 -1.43 23.90
C PHE A 412 -5.83 -1.96 25.28
N ASP A 413 -6.79 -2.63 25.91
CA ASP A 413 -6.57 -3.40 27.13
C ASP A 413 -5.94 -4.77 26.83
N ALA A 414 -5.62 -5.55 27.85
CA ALA A 414 -5.04 -6.88 27.73
C ALA A 414 -5.97 -7.91 27.04
N GLN A 415 -7.25 -7.60 26.91
CA GLN A 415 -8.26 -8.42 26.24
C GLN A 415 -8.52 -7.98 24.79
N GLY A 416 -7.83 -6.94 24.32
CA GLY A 416 -7.97 -6.41 22.97
C GLY A 416 -9.24 -5.56 22.75
N TRP A 417 -9.82 -4.99 23.83
CA TRP A 417 -10.84 -3.96 23.73
C TRP A 417 -10.22 -2.57 23.74
N ILE A 418 -10.91 -1.59 23.15
CA ILE A 418 -10.49 -0.19 23.24
C ILE A 418 -10.71 0.29 24.69
N ASP A 419 -9.61 0.54 25.40
CA ASP A 419 -9.61 1.10 26.76
C ASP A 419 -9.79 2.61 26.74
N THR A 420 -9.06 3.30 25.85
CA THR A 420 -9.06 4.76 25.75
C THR A 420 -8.99 5.20 24.31
N CYS A 421 -9.73 6.25 23.99
CA CYS A 421 -9.67 6.96 22.71
C CYS A 421 -9.40 8.45 22.98
N TRP A 422 -8.45 9.03 22.26
CA TRP A 422 -8.16 10.47 22.33
C TRP A 422 -7.81 11.02 20.96
N THR A 423 -7.83 12.34 20.85
CA THR A 423 -7.36 13.04 19.66
C THR A 423 -6.05 13.74 19.98
N GLU A 424 -5.06 13.61 19.11
CA GLU A 424 -3.82 14.35 19.23
C GLU A 424 -4.01 15.76 18.64
N PRO A 425 -3.78 16.84 19.42
CA PRO A 425 -3.79 18.18 18.87
C PRO A 425 -2.57 18.40 17.97
N ARG A 426 -2.77 19.09 16.87
CA ARG A 426 -1.65 19.55 16.03
C ARG A 426 -0.93 20.70 16.75
N GLY A 427 0.37 20.53 16.98
CA GLY A 427 1.24 21.53 17.61
C GLY A 427 2.12 22.27 16.60
N VAL A 428 2.94 23.19 17.11
CA VAL A 428 3.96 23.88 16.31
C VAL A 428 4.98 22.90 15.73
N SER A 429 5.33 21.89 16.50
CA SER A 429 6.25 20.82 16.11
C SER A 429 5.78 20.06 14.86
N THR A 430 4.48 19.78 14.76
CA THR A 430 3.88 19.12 13.59
C THR A 430 4.02 20.01 12.33
N HIS A 431 3.79 21.33 12.47
CA HIS A 431 3.96 22.26 11.36
C HIS A 431 5.43 22.40 10.94
N ILE A 432 6.38 22.31 11.86
CA ILE A 432 7.82 22.35 11.55
C ILE A 432 8.16 21.22 10.58
N VAL A 433 7.80 20.00 10.91
CA VAL A 433 8.09 18.84 10.07
C VAL A 433 7.32 18.91 8.74
N GLU A 434 6.01 19.19 8.80
CA GLU A 434 5.15 19.30 7.61
C GLU A 434 5.67 20.33 6.60
N GLU A 435 5.99 21.54 7.02
CA GLU A 435 6.46 22.59 6.12
C GLU A 435 7.84 22.30 5.55
N ALA A 436 8.76 21.70 6.34
CA ALA A 436 10.06 21.28 5.86
C ALA A 436 9.94 20.18 4.78
N MET A 437 9.07 19.18 5.01
CA MET A 437 8.83 18.10 4.04
C MET A 437 8.15 18.63 2.78
N LEU A 438 7.16 19.51 2.89
CA LEU A 438 6.50 20.15 1.74
C LEU A 438 7.50 20.95 0.89
N ALA A 439 8.38 21.73 1.51
CA ALA A 439 9.41 22.47 0.80
C ALA A 439 10.38 21.53 0.06
N ALA A 440 10.88 20.48 0.73
CA ALA A 440 11.76 19.48 0.12
C ALA A 440 11.09 18.74 -1.04
N ASN A 441 9.81 18.35 -0.90
CA ASN A 441 9.04 17.70 -1.96
C ASN A 441 8.86 18.58 -3.19
N VAL A 442 8.61 19.89 -3.01
CA VAL A 442 8.52 20.84 -4.13
C VAL A 442 9.86 20.93 -4.86
N CYS A 443 10.96 21.12 -4.13
CA CYS A 443 12.31 21.16 -4.71
C CYS A 443 12.66 19.86 -5.45
N ALA A 444 12.30 18.69 -4.90
CA ALA A 444 12.52 17.41 -5.54
C ALA A 444 11.72 17.27 -6.86
N ALA A 445 10.45 17.69 -6.85
CA ALA A 445 9.62 17.68 -8.04
C ALA A 445 10.17 18.60 -9.14
N GLU A 446 10.63 19.79 -8.78
CA GLU A 446 11.27 20.74 -9.70
C GLU A 446 12.59 20.19 -10.26
N ALA A 447 13.45 19.60 -9.41
CA ALA A 447 14.70 18.99 -9.84
C ALA A 447 14.48 17.82 -10.81
N LEU A 448 13.45 16.99 -10.58
CA LEU A 448 13.06 15.92 -11.49
C LEU A 448 12.50 16.45 -12.82
N ALA A 449 11.67 17.50 -12.78
CA ALA A 449 11.08 18.10 -13.97
C ALA A 449 12.14 18.75 -14.88
N HIS A 450 13.21 19.29 -14.32
CA HIS A 450 14.31 19.89 -15.08
C HIS A 450 15.26 18.86 -15.73
N ARG A 451 15.25 17.61 -15.30
CA ARG A 451 16.07 16.55 -15.90
C ARG A 451 15.39 16.03 -17.16
N VAL A 452 16.04 16.19 -18.29
CA VAL A 452 15.55 15.72 -19.61
C VAL A 452 15.30 14.21 -19.58
N GLY A 453 14.07 13.81 -19.90
CA GLY A 453 13.65 12.41 -20.02
C GLY A 453 13.24 11.75 -18.70
N SER A 454 13.26 12.46 -17.58
CA SER A 454 12.71 11.93 -16.34
C SER A 454 11.21 12.27 -16.24
N ALA A 455 10.37 11.25 -16.31
CA ALA A 455 8.97 11.39 -15.97
C ALA A 455 8.82 11.17 -14.48
N GLY A 456 8.67 12.24 -13.71
CA GLY A 456 8.23 12.16 -12.32
C GLY A 456 6.79 11.62 -12.25
N MET A 457 6.45 10.90 -11.18
CA MET A 457 5.06 10.59 -10.88
C MET A 457 4.44 11.74 -10.10
N TYR A 458 3.40 12.35 -10.66
CA TYR A 458 2.68 13.46 -10.04
C TYR A 458 1.29 13.04 -9.64
N ARG A 459 0.85 13.45 -8.46
CA ARG A 459 -0.55 13.32 -8.07
C ARG A 459 -1.34 14.43 -8.73
N ILE A 460 -2.26 14.06 -9.60
CA ILE A 460 -3.19 14.99 -10.24
C ILE A 460 -4.53 14.97 -9.53
N HIS A 461 -5.20 16.11 -9.51
CA HIS A 461 -6.58 16.25 -9.05
C HIS A 461 -7.42 16.78 -10.20
N GLU A 462 -8.45 16.02 -10.55
CA GLU A 462 -9.46 16.50 -11.47
C GLU A 462 -10.31 17.60 -10.81
N PRO A 463 -10.90 18.52 -11.59
CA PRO A 463 -11.85 19.47 -11.05
C PRO A 463 -13.06 18.73 -10.44
N PRO A 464 -13.72 19.29 -9.41
CA PRO A 464 -14.89 18.68 -8.80
C PRO A 464 -15.99 18.41 -9.82
N ASP A 465 -16.75 17.32 -9.63
CA ASP A 465 -17.91 17.02 -10.46
C ASP A 465 -18.92 18.17 -10.38
N PRO A 466 -19.51 18.61 -11.51
CA PRO A 466 -20.59 19.62 -11.52
C PRO A 466 -21.76 19.30 -10.59
N GLU A 467 -22.02 18.02 -10.29
CA GLU A 467 -23.05 17.63 -9.31
C GLU A 467 -22.66 17.97 -7.88
N ASP A 468 -21.39 17.73 -7.51
CA ASP A 468 -20.85 18.07 -6.19
C ASP A 468 -20.87 19.57 -5.96
N ILE A 469 -20.49 20.36 -6.98
CA ILE A 469 -20.59 21.82 -6.93
C ILE A 469 -22.04 22.27 -6.74
N ARG A 470 -23.01 21.66 -7.45
CA ARG A 470 -24.43 21.96 -7.24
C ARG A 470 -24.91 21.59 -5.82
N GLY A 471 -24.42 20.45 -5.31
CA GLY A 471 -24.67 20.01 -3.93
C GLY A 471 -24.14 21.02 -2.92
N LEU A 472 -22.89 21.42 -3.07
CA LEU A 472 -22.23 22.41 -2.21
C LEU A 472 -22.97 23.76 -2.22
N ARG A 473 -23.36 24.26 -3.40
CA ARG A 473 -24.14 25.50 -3.52
C ARG A 473 -25.46 25.45 -2.74
N LYS A 474 -26.16 24.31 -2.76
CA LYS A 474 -27.38 24.13 -1.97
C LYS A 474 -27.12 24.20 -0.47
N VAL A 475 -26.06 23.50 0.00
CA VAL A 475 -25.69 23.50 1.41
C VAL A 475 -25.27 24.90 1.86
N LEU A 476 -24.39 25.59 1.12
CA LEU A 476 -23.96 26.94 1.44
C LEU A 476 -25.11 27.96 1.40
N GLY A 477 -26.06 27.77 0.50
CA GLY A 477 -27.28 28.57 0.43
C GLY A 477 -28.13 28.54 1.70
N LEU A 478 -28.12 27.41 2.46
CA LEU A 478 -28.79 27.32 3.76
C LEU A 478 -28.13 28.22 4.83
N PHE A 479 -26.86 28.54 4.66
CA PHE A 479 -26.09 29.42 5.54
C PHE A 479 -26.00 30.86 4.98
N GLY A 480 -26.72 31.18 3.90
CA GLY A 480 -26.67 32.51 3.28
C GLY A 480 -25.39 32.81 2.48
N VAL A 481 -24.54 31.80 2.27
CA VAL A 481 -23.29 31.93 1.49
C VAL A 481 -23.57 31.66 0.02
N LYS A 482 -23.15 32.59 -0.86
CA LYS A 482 -23.21 32.43 -2.32
C LYS A 482 -21.86 31.97 -2.85
N LEU A 483 -21.83 30.87 -3.57
CA LEU A 483 -20.68 30.32 -4.29
C LEU A 483 -20.76 30.67 -5.77
#